data_45c90ede38c0683b62dff464b2f34af9
#
_entry.id   45c90ede38c0683b62dff464b2f34af9
#
_cell.length_a   1.000
_cell.length_b   1.000
_cell.length_c   1.000
_cell.angle_alpha   90.00
_cell.angle_beta   90.00
_cell.angle_gamma   90.00
#
_symmetry.space_group_name_H-M   'P 1'
#
loop_
_entity.id
_entity.type
_entity.pdbx_description
1 polymer ?
#
loop_
_entity_poly.entity_id
_entity_poly.type
_entity_poly.pdbx_seq_one_letter_code
_entity_poly.pdbx_strand_id
1 'polypeptide(L)'
;VDVVFETEKKVTVEEVNAALKEGADGHVLCYTEEPLVSSDYIGTSQSSTVDALLTRVMGGNQVKIISWYDNEMGYSTRLAETTLMVAEKL
;
A
#
# COMPACT_ATOMS: atom_id res chain seq x y z
N VAL A 1 5.04 -2.65 6.42
CA VAL A 1 3.89 -3.26 7.12
C VAL A 1 3.68 -4.67 6.60
N ASP A 2 3.47 -5.58 7.51
CA ASP A 2 3.12 -6.96 7.24
C ASP A 2 1.77 -7.21 7.91
N VAL A 3 0.72 -7.31 7.12
CA VAL A 3 -0.64 -7.47 7.65
C VAL A 3 -1.23 -8.81 7.22
N VAL A 4 -1.85 -9.49 8.17
CA VAL A 4 -2.58 -10.74 7.93
C VAL A 4 -4.02 -10.54 8.37
N PHE A 5 -4.96 -10.94 7.54
CA PHE A 5 -6.39 -10.85 7.85
C PHE A 5 -7.16 -12.00 7.20
N GLU A 6 -8.36 -12.22 7.68
CA GLU A 6 -9.28 -13.22 7.12
C GLU A 6 -10.38 -12.54 6.31
N THR A 7 -10.72 -13.15 5.18
CA THR A 7 -11.83 -12.70 4.34
C THR A 7 -13.04 -13.61 4.53
N GLU A 8 -14.23 -13.07 4.33
CA GLU A 8 -15.47 -13.86 4.39
C GLU A 8 -15.55 -14.89 3.27
N LYS A 9 -15.11 -14.50 2.07
CA LYS A 9 -15.10 -15.35 0.89
C LYS A 9 -13.71 -15.89 0.63
N LYS A 10 -13.63 -17.06 0.02
CA LYS A 10 -12.36 -17.56 -0.50
C LYS A 10 -11.88 -16.68 -1.64
N VAL A 11 -10.60 -16.35 -1.64
CA VAL A 11 -9.96 -15.49 -2.64
C VAL A 11 -8.66 -16.11 -3.11
N THR A 12 -8.18 -15.65 -4.26
CA THR A 12 -6.86 -16.01 -4.80
C THR A 12 -5.90 -14.84 -4.66
N VAL A 13 -4.60 -15.10 -4.80
CA VAL A 13 -3.57 -14.04 -4.82
C VAL A 13 -3.89 -13.04 -5.94
N GLU A 14 -4.29 -13.52 -7.10
CA GLU A 14 -4.62 -12.69 -8.27
C GLU A 14 -5.80 -11.76 -7.98
N GLU A 15 -6.84 -12.27 -7.32
CA GLU A 15 -8.01 -11.46 -6.94
C GLU A 15 -7.66 -10.37 -5.94
N VAL A 16 -6.83 -10.72 -4.93
CA VAL A 16 -6.36 -9.75 -3.92
C VAL A 16 -5.52 -8.66 -4.59
N ASN A 17 -4.56 -9.05 -5.41
CA ASN A 17 -3.70 -8.10 -6.12
C ASN A 17 -4.49 -7.21 -7.08
N ALA A 18 -5.48 -7.76 -7.79
CA ALA A 18 -6.34 -6.99 -8.67
C ALA A 18 -7.13 -5.91 -7.90
N ALA A 19 -7.67 -6.27 -6.73
CA ALA A 19 -8.40 -5.32 -5.88
C ALA A 19 -7.49 -4.21 -5.36
N LEU A 20 -6.28 -4.54 -4.93
CA LEU A 20 -5.30 -3.57 -4.45
C LEU A 20 -4.83 -2.64 -5.59
N LYS A 21 -4.61 -3.18 -6.76
CA LYS A 21 -4.23 -2.40 -7.94
C LYS A 21 -5.33 -1.43 -8.35
N GLU A 22 -6.57 -1.87 -8.32
CA GLU A 22 -7.73 -1.02 -8.62
C GLU A 22 -7.87 0.12 -7.62
N GLY A 23 -7.63 -0.16 -6.33
CA GLY A 23 -7.69 0.85 -5.27
C GLY A 23 -6.50 1.78 -5.18
N ALA A 24 -5.40 1.49 -5.89
CA ALA A 24 -4.20 2.31 -5.85
C ALA A 24 -4.39 3.56 -6.73
N ASP A 25 -4.24 4.73 -6.11
CA ASP A 25 -4.37 6.01 -6.80
C ASP A 25 -3.05 6.53 -7.40
N GLY A 26 -1.94 5.87 -7.10
CA GLY A 26 -0.61 6.28 -7.54
C GLY A 26 -0.01 7.44 -6.76
N HIS A 27 -0.75 8.01 -5.82
CA HIS A 27 -0.34 9.16 -5.02
C HIS A 27 -0.21 8.82 -3.53
N VAL A 28 -1.27 8.37 -2.91
CA VAL A 28 -1.27 7.93 -1.50
C VAL A 28 -0.97 6.46 -1.40
N LEU A 29 -1.67 5.64 -2.15
CA LEU A 29 -1.46 4.20 -2.24
C LEU A 29 -0.91 3.85 -3.62
N CYS A 30 0.22 3.17 -3.64
CA CYS A 30 0.82 2.63 -4.85
C CYS A 30 0.83 1.11 -4.82
N TYR A 31 1.00 0.52 -5.99
CA TYR A 31 1.04 -0.91 -6.20
C TYR A 31 2.21 -1.22 -7.15
N THR A 32 3.02 -2.19 -6.82
CA THR A 32 4.14 -2.59 -7.68
C THR A 32 4.19 -4.11 -7.87
N GLU A 33 4.57 -4.52 -9.06
CA GLU A 33 4.87 -5.91 -9.40
C GLU A 33 6.37 -6.13 -9.60
N GLU A 34 7.18 -5.10 -9.33
CA GLU A 34 8.64 -5.17 -9.46
C GLU A 34 9.28 -5.79 -8.22
N PRO A 35 10.35 -6.58 -8.38
CA PRO A 35 11.04 -7.22 -7.25
C PRO A 35 11.97 -6.23 -6.54
N LEU A 36 11.38 -5.26 -5.85
CA LEU A 36 12.09 -4.21 -5.13
C LEU A 36 12.42 -4.64 -3.69
N VAL A 37 13.37 -3.93 -3.09
CA VAL A 37 13.77 -4.12 -1.69
C VAL A 37 13.53 -2.84 -0.90
N SER A 38 13.65 -2.89 0.43
CA SER A 38 13.32 -1.76 1.31
C SER A 38 14.03 -0.46 0.95
N SER A 39 15.28 -0.53 0.53
CA SER A 39 16.05 0.67 0.17
C SER A 39 15.51 1.39 -1.07
N ASP A 40 14.77 0.71 -1.93
CA ASP A 40 14.17 1.31 -3.12
C ASP A 40 13.03 2.28 -2.78
N TYR A 41 12.50 2.18 -1.57
CA TYR A 41 11.38 3.02 -1.11
C TYR A 41 11.83 4.25 -0.32
N ILE A 42 13.14 4.41 -0.10
CA ILE A 42 13.67 5.60 0.56
C ILE A 42 13.42 6.83 -0.30
N GLY A 43 12.82 7.86 0.29
CA GLY A 43 12.49 9.10 -0.40
C GLY A 43 11.18 9.05 -1.19
N THR A 44 10.45 7.94 -1.18
CA THR A 44 9.14 7.88 -1.83
C THR A 44 8.09 8.66 -1.03
N SER A 45 7.26 9.43 -1.74
CA SER A 45 6.25 10.28 -1.11
C SER A 45 4.91 9.59 -0.86
N GLN A 46 4.72 8.38 -1.38
CA GLN A 46 3.52 7.59 -1.16
C GLN A 46 3.41 7.18 0.31
N SER A 47 2.20 7.13 0.83
CA SER A 47 1.98 6.65 2.20
C SER A 47 2.22 5.14 2.31
N SER A 48 1.93 4.39 1.24
CA SER A 48 2.11 2.95 1.21
C SER A 48 2.23 2.46 -0.22
N THR A 49 3.13 1.51 -0.45
CA THR A 49 3.28 0.83 -1.75
C THR A 49 3.14 -0.67 -1.53
N VAL A 50 2.09 -1.25 -2.08
CA VAL A 50 1.83 -2.69 -1.98
C VAL A 50 2.83 -3.45 -2.85
N ASP A 51 3.47 -4.45 -2.26
CA ASP A 51 4.38 -5.37 -2.95
C ASP A 51 3.59 -6.60 -3.39
N ALA A 52 3.16 -6.59 -4.64
CA ALA A 52 2.31 -7.64 -5.19
C ALA A 52 2.98 -9.01 -5.23
N LEU A 53 4.31 -9.06 -5.34
CA LEU A 53 5.05 -10.32 -5.38
C LEU A 53 5.07 -11.03 -4.02
N LEU A 54 4.81 -10.32 -2.94
CA LEU A 54 4.81 -10.85 -1.59
C LEU A 54 3.42 -11.14 -1.03
N THR A 55 2.36 -10.89 -1.81
CA THR A 55 1.00 -11.26 -1.43
C THR A 55 0.87 -12.78 -1.32
N ARG A 56 0.25 -13.26 -0.25
CA ARG A 56 0.01 -14.69 -0.02
C ARG A 56 -1.41 -14.93 0.44
N VAL A 57 -1.96 -16.06 0.03
CA VAL A 57 -3.27 -16.54 0.49
C VAL A 57 -3.09 -17.96 1.01
N MET A 58 -3.54 -18.20 2.22
CA MET A 58 -3.46 -19.49 2.89
C MET A 58 -4.86 -20.00 3.20
N GLY A 59 -5.15 -21.27 2.88
CA GLY A 59 -6.46 -21.85 3.12
C GLY A 59 -7.61 -21.20 2.37
N GLY A 60 -7.31 -20.34 1.41
CA GLY A 60 -8.28 -19.65 0.58
C GLY A 60 -8.86 -18.36 1.19
N ASN A 61 -8.73 -18.14 2.49
CA ASN A 61 -9.33 -16.98 3.17
C ASN A 61 -8.40 -16.21 4.11
N GLN A 62 -7.19 -16.72 4.36
CA GLN A 62 -6.21 -15.99 5.16
C GLN A 62 -5.24 -15.28 4.22
N VAL A 63 -5.27 -13.95 4.22
CA VAL A 63 -4.51 -13.11 3.29
C VAL A 63 -3.38 -12.41 4.01
N LYS A 64 -2.19 -12.46 3.40
CA LYS A 64 -1.02 -11.71 3.85
C LYS A 64 -0.62 -10.70 2.80
N ILE A 65 -0.48 -9.43 3.22
CA ILE A 65 -0.07 -8.32 2.35
C ILE A 65 1.15 -7.65 2.96
N ILE A 66 2.13 -7.38 2.13
CA ILE A 66 3.31 -6.58 2.48
C ILE A 66 3.19 -5.23 1.79
N SER A 67 3.35 -4.17 2.56
CA SER A 67 3.34 -2.82 2.03
C SER A 67 4.51 -2.02 2.59
N TRP A 68 5.19 -1.32 1.71
CA TRP A 68 6.39 -0.56 2.02
C TRP A 68 6.10 0.93 2.13
N TYR A 69 6.88 1.64 2.92
CA TYR A 69 6.81 3.09 3.02
C TYR A 69 8.14 3.66 3.51
N ASP A 70 8.43 4.88 3.13
CA ASP A 70 9.50 5.64 3.77
C ASP A 70 9.01 6.09 5.15
N ASN A 71 9.81 5.89 6.17
CA ASN A 71 9.40 6.13 7.56
C ASN A 71 9.07 7.60 7.87
N GLU A 72 9.46 8.54 7.02
CA GLU A 72 9.25 9.98 7.22
C GLU A 72 8.56 10.68 6.06
N MET A 73 8.95 10.37 4.82
CA MET A 73 8.54 11.12 3.63
C MET A 73 7.05 11.03 3.34
N GLY A 74 6.47 9.85 3.48
CA GLY A 74 5.03 9.66 3.23
C GLY A 74 4.18 10.49 4.20
N TYR A 75 4.47 10.39 5.48
CA TYR A 75 3.77 11.15 6.52
C TYR A 75 3.97 12.67 6.33
N SER A 76 5.21 13.10 6.10
CA SER A 76 5.53 14.53 5.89
C SER A 76 4.80 15.09 4.67
N THR A 77 4.69 14.32 3.61
CA THR A 77 3.96 14.71 2.39
C THR A 77 2.47 14.86 2.69
N ARG A 78 1.86 13.90 3.41
CA ARG A 78 0.44 13.99 3.79
C ARG A 78 0.19 15.15 4.73
N LEU A 79 1.11 15.44 5.65
CA LEU A 79 0.99 16.57 6.54
C LEU A 79 0.98 17.90 5.78
N ALA A 80 1.87 18.05 4.81
CA ALA A 80 1.92 19.24 3.95
C ALA A 80 0.63 19.40 3.15
N GLU A 81 0.14 18.33 2.55
CA GLU A 81 -1.12 18.34 1.80
C GLU A 81 -2.32 18.69 2.67
N THR A 82 -2.40 18.11 3.86
CA THR A 82 -3.47 18.37 4.82
C THR A 82 -3.43 19.83 5.27
N THR A 83 -2.25 20.37 5.49
CA THR A 83 -2.06 21.79 5.85
C THR A 83 -2.61 22.71 4.75
N LEU A 84 -2.32 22.40 3.48
CA LEU A 84 -2.85 23.15 2.34
C LEU A 84 -4.38 23.04 2.27
N MET A 85 -4.93 21.87 2.47
CA MET A 85 -6.38 21.65 2.48
C MET A 85 -7.08 22.46 3.56
N VAL A 86 -6.49 22.53 4.76
CA VAL A 86 -7.02 23.35 5.85
C VAL A 86 -6.91 24.85 5.52
N ALA A 87 -5.77 25.28 4.99
CA ALA A 87 -5.54 26.66 4.62
C ALA A 87 -6.54 27.17 3.57
N GLU A 88 -6.92 26.34 2.62
CA GLU A 88 -7.90 26.68 1.59
C GLU A 88 -9.32 26.91 2.15
N LYS A 89 -9.59 26.41 3.37
CA LYS A 89 -10.90 26.53 4.02
C LYS A 89 -10.97 27.68 5.03
N LEU A 90 -9.90 28.39 5.25
CA LEU A 90 -9.83 29.51 6.18
C LEU A 90 -10.24 30.86 5.58
#